data_d6ee25502e2d952726873bd16cddd957
#
_entry.id   d6ee25502e2d952726873bd16cddd957
#
_cell.length_a   1.000
_cell.length_b   1.000
_cell.length_c   1.000
_cell.angle_alpha   90.00
_cell.angle_beta   90.00
_cell.angle_gamma   90.00
#
_symmetry.space_group_name_H-M   'P 1'
#
loop_
_entity.id
_entity.type
_entity.pdbx_description
1 polymer ?
#
loop_
_entity_poly.entity_id
_entity_poly.type
_entity_poly.pdbx_seq_one_letter_code
_entity_poly.pdbx_strand_id
1 'polypeptide(L)'
;MKLNWKLFAPLVVAILVWLIGAPEGLSPNSWIYVSIFAGLVGGLILEPMPPAFIGIIAVTVSMLFKVGPAPIVDKATGVAKAITDAQAISWGLSGFSNAIVWLIFAAFMIGIGYENSGLGRRIALFLVAKLGKSSLGLGYAIAITDLVLAPFIPSNAARSGGTIYPIVSSICPMFDSYPDKNPRKIGSYLNWVALATTCVSSSIFLTGAAPNPLALELSAKSGIVAANWGTWFLAFLPVGIILFIITPLLTYVFCKPEVKGSPEIAAWAKDEYKKLGSMTRSEIFMALISVLALVLWIGASTFKINPTTTALIVIILMIFTKIMTWQDFLANKPAWNVLTWFATLVPMASGLKNVGFLEWLAKSAGGSLVSLDPTMAVLGLLLAFCLLRYFFASGTAYVTAMVGLFATLILQIPGVDPAQVMLILLVPMGIMGILTPYGTGHSPIWFASGYNKGPEFWKLGAIFGIIYLAIFIVVGIPWIQFVMPLLG
;
A
#
# COMPACT_ATOMS: atom_id res chain seq x y z
N MET A 1 -5.71 -6.63 35.90
CA MET A 1 -5.56 -6.54 34.44
C MET A 1 -6.94 -6.68 33.81
N LYS A 2 -7.52 -5.62 33.23
CA LYS A 2 -8.80 -5.75 32.50
C LYS A 2 -8.55 -6.60 31.27
N LEU A 3 -9.18 -7.77 31.20
CA LEU A 3 -9.08 -8.68 30.06
C LEU A 3 -9.57 -7.93 28.82
N ASN A 4 -8.68 -7.68 27.86
CA ASN A 4 -9.07 -7.01 26.61
C ASN A 4 -9.80 -8.04 25.73
N TRP A 5 -11.14 -7.98 25.73
CA TRP A 5 -11.97 -8.92 24.96
C TRP A 5 -11.58 -9.01 23.48
N LYS A 6 -11.01 -7.93 22.91
CA LYS A 6 -10.53 -7.90 21.53
C LYS A 6 -9.45 -8.96 21.24
N LEU A 7 -8.69 -9.39 22.27
CA LEU A 7 -7.68 -10.44 22.10
C LEU A 7 -8.29 -11.78 21.67
N PHE A 8 -9.51 -12.06 22.08
CA PHE A 8 -10.22 -13.28 21.74
C PHE A 8 -11.04 -13.18 20.45
N ALA A 9 -11.22 -11.97 19.92
CA ALA A 9 -12.05 -11.75 18.75
C ALA A 9 -11.64 -12.59 17.52
N PRO A 10 -10.34 -12.72 17.15
CA PRO A 10 -9.94 -13.58 16.06
C PRO A 10 -10.36 -15.05 16.26
N LEU A 11 -10.20 -15.55 17.47
CA LEU A 11 -10.59 -16.91 17.83
C LEU A 11 -12.11 -17.09 17.78
N VAL A 12 -12.85 -16.11 18.33
CA VAL A 12 -14.32 -16.13 18.30
C VAL A 12 -14.84 -16.12 16.87
N VAL A 13 -14.28 -15.27 15.99
CA VAL A 13 -14.64 -15.24 14.57
C VAL A 13 -14.36 -16.59 13.90
N ALA A 14 -13.19 -17.18 14.14
CA ALA A 14 -12.83 -18.49 13.59
C ALA A 14 -13.80 -19.59 14.06
N ILE A 15 -14.14 -19.63 15.36
CA ILE A 15 -15.07 -20.61 15.92
C ILE A 15 -16.49 -20.38 15.36
N LEU A 16 -16.97 -19.17 15.28
CA LEU A 16 -18.30 -18.88 14.74
C LEU A 16 -18.42 -19.34 13.28
N VAL A 17 -17.41 -19.04 12.44
CA VAL A 17 -17.39 -19.51 11.05
C VAL A 17 -17.33 -21.04 10.98
N TRP A 18 -16.53 -21.67 11.82
CA TRP A 18 -16.43 -23.15 11.88
C TRP A 18 -17.77 -23.79 12.27
N LEU A 19 -18.49 -23.23 13.24
CA LEU A 19 -19.79 -23.71 13.71
C LEU A 19 -20.91 -23.64 12.66
N ILE A 20 -20.79 -22.76 11.65
CA ILE A 20 -21.75 -22.68 10.53
C ILE A 20 -21.75 -24.01 9.74
N GLY A 21 -20.63 -24.74 9.74
CA GLY A 21 -20.46 -25.97 8.97
C GLY A 21 -20.04 -25.74 7.53
N ALA A 22 -19.40 -26.74 6.93
CA ALA A 22 -18.96 -26.65 5.54
C ALA A 22 -20.17 -26.62 4.60
N PRO A 23 -20.27 -25.60 3.70
CA PRO A 23 -21.32 -25.56 2.72
C PRO A 23 -21.16 -26.68 1.69
N GLU A 24 -22.24 -27.00 0.97
CA GLU A 24 -22.21 -27.99 -0.12
C GLU A 24 -21.11 -27.63 -1.15
N GLY A 25 -20.33 -28.64 -1.51
CA GLY A 25 -19.19 -28.48 -2.45
C GLY A 25 -17.85 -28.15 -1.82
N LEU A 26 -17.77 -27.92 -0.50
CA LEU A 26 -16.50 -27.77 0.23
C LEU A 26 -16.26 -28.94 1.20
N SER A 27 -14.99 -29.39 1.27
CA SER A 27 -14.61 -30.39 2.26
C SER A 27 -14.57 -29.81 3.68
N PRO A 28 -14.76 -30.63 4.73
CA PRO A 28 -14.60 -30.19 6.12
C PRO A 28 -13.23 -29.57 6.41
N ASN A 29 -12.15 -30.12 5.83
CA ASN A 29 -10.78 -29.58 5.97
C ASN A 29 -10.64 -28.21 5.30
N SER A 30 -11.27 -28.01 4.13
CA SER A 30 -11.33 -26.72 3.48
C SER A 30 -12.03 -25.69 4.36
N TRP A 31 -13.11 -26.07 5.02
CA TRP A 31 -13.86 -25.19 5.90
C TRP A 31 -13.10 -24.84 7.19
N ILE A 32 -12.36 -25.77 7.76
CA ILE A 32 -11.43 -25.48 8.87
C ILE A 32 -10.45 -24.40 8.44
N TYR A 33 -9.86 -24.52 7.25
CA TYR A 33 -8.95 -23.50 6.73
C TYR A 33 -9.62 -22.12 6.56
N VAL A 34 -10.81 -22.09 5.95
CA VAL A 34 -11.60 -20.87 5.78
C VAL A 34 -11.91 -20.21 7.12
N SER A 35 -12.21 -21.01 8.13
CA SER A 35 -12.47 -20.53 9.50
C SER A 35 -11.23 -19.88 10.13
N ILE A 36 -10.05 -20.49 9.96
CA ILE A 36 -8.78 -19.91 10.41
C ILE A 36 -8.50 -18.60 9.66
N PHE A 37 -8.73 -18.58 8.34
CA PHE A 37 -8.54 -17.38 7.53
C PHE A 37 -9.52 -16.26 7.92
N ALA A 38 -10.77 -16.56 8.21
CA ALA A 38 -11.74 -15.59 8.72
C ALA A 38 -11.30 -15.00 10.07
N GLY A 39 -10.76 -15.84 10.96
CA GLY A 39 -10.15 -15.39 12.22
C GLY A 39 -8.94 -14.46 12.00
N LEU A 40 -8.07 -14.79 11.03
CA LEU A 40 -6.97 -13.93 10.61
C LEU A 40 -7.48 -12.56 10.16
N VAL A 41 -8.45 -12.53 9.24
CA VAL A 41 -9.04 -11.26 8.74
C VAL A 41 -9.70 -10.47 9.86
N GLY A 42 -10.48 -11.13 10.73
CA GLY A 42 -11.07 -10.50 11.91
C GLY A 42 -10.01 -9.89 12.84
N GLY A 43 -8.90 -10.59 13.03
CA GLY A 43 -7.75 -10.08 13.79
C GLY A 43 -7.09 -8.87 13.13
N LEU A 44 -6.94 -8.87 11.81
CA LEU A 44 -6.37 -7.75 11.06
C LEU A 44 -7.29 -6.52 11.04
N ILE A 45 -8.61 -6.70 11.11
CA ILE A 45 -9.59 -5.60 11.19
C ILE A 45 -9.61 -4.98 12.58
N LEU A 46 -9.59 -5.80 13.63
CA LEU A 46 -9.73 -5.35 15.02
C LEU A 46 -8.41 -4.94 15.66
N GLU A 47 -7.27 -5.36 15.08
CA GLU A 47 -5.90 -5.09 15.52
C GLU A 47 -5.67 -5.29 17.03
N PRO A 48 -6.08 -6.41 17.63
CA PRO A 48 -5.89 -6.66 19.06
C PRO A 48 -4.42 -6.92 19.42
N MET A 49 -3.62 -7.32 18.44
CA MET A 49 -2.21 -7.66 18.50
C MET A 49 -1.49 -7.17 17.24
N PRO A 50 -0.15 -7.10 17.24
CA PRO A 50 0.61 -6.77 16.03
C PRO A 50 0.24 -7.70 14.86
N PRO A 51 0.00 -7.17 13.65
CA PRO A 51 -0.42 -7.95 12.47
C PRO A 51 0.49 -9.14 12.15
N ALA A 52 1.81 -8.97 12.31
CA ALA A 52 2.78 -10.06 12.12
C ALA A 52 2.52 -11.23 13.08
N PHE A 53 2.17 -10.95 14.33
CA PHE A 53 1.89 -11.97 15.32
C PHE A 53 0.57 -12.71 15.02
N ILE A 54 -0.46 -11.99 14.57
CA ILE A 54 -1.71 -12.62 14.10
C ILE A 54 -1.43 -13.55 12.91
N GLY A 55 -0.58 -13.14 11.97
CA GLY A 55 -0.15 -13.93 10.84
C GLY A 55 0.59 -15.21 11.27
N ILE A 56 1.52 -15.11 12.24
CA ILE A 56 2.22 -16.28 12.81
C ILE A 56 1.24 -17.25 13.44
N ILE A 57 0.28 -16.77 14.23
CA ILE A 57 -0.74 -17.62 14.85
C ILE A 57 -1.53 -18.36 13.76
N ALA A 58 -2.05 -17.64 12.77
CA ALA A 58 -2.89 -18.23 11.72
C ALA A 58 -2.14 -19.31 10.92
N VAL A 59 -0.90 -19.01 10.49
CA VAL A 59 -0.10 -19.97 9.72
C VAL A 59 0.29 -21.18 10.58
N THR A 60 0.63 -20.96 11.86
CA THR A 60 0.98 -22.07 12.79
C THR A 60 -0.21 -22.98 13.05
N VAL A 61 -1.40 -22.41 13.27
CA VAL A 61 -2.63 -23.18 13.45
C VAL A 61 -2.96 -23.97 12.17
N SER A 62 -2.80 -23.35 10.99
CA SER A 62 -3.01 -24.04 9.71
C SER A 62 -2.03 -25.20 9.50
N MET A 63 -0.75 -25.04 9.88
CA MET A 63 0.24 -26.12 9.85
C MET A 63 -0.14 -27.27 10.82
N LEU A 64 -0.59 -26.93 12.03
CA LEU A 64 -0.99 -27.90 13.05
C LEU A 64 -2.16 -28.78 12.57
N PHE A 65 -3.16 -28.16 11.93
CA PHE A 65 -4.30 -28.89 11.36
C PHE A 65 -4.00 -29.48 9.97
N LYS A 66 -2.80 -29.24 9.42
CA LYS A 66 -2.37 -29.71 8.08
C LYS A 66 -3.33 -29.25 6.98
N VAL A 67 -3.86 -28.04 7.11
CA VAL A 67 -4.74 -27.41 6.13
C VAL A 67 -4.03 -26.25 5.48
N GLY A 68 -4.31 -26.01 4.18
CA GLY A 68 -3.70 -24.91 3.43
C GLY A 68 -2.71 -25.31 2.33
N PRO A 69 -1.84 -26.35 2.49
CA PRO A 69 -1.06 -26.88 1.37
C PRO A 69 -1.96 -27.41 0.23
N ALA A 70 -1.47 -27.32 -1.00
CA ALA A 70 -2.14 -27.97 -2.12
C ALA A 70 -2.18 -29.50 -1.93
N PRO A 71 -3.30 -30.17 -2.22
CA PRO A 71 -3.38 -31.62 -2.12
C PRO A 71 -2.45 -32.29 -3.14
N ILE A 72 -1.70 -33.28 -2.71
CA ILE A 72 -0.89 -34.11 -3.59
C ILE A 72 -1.74 -35.30 -4.04
N VAL A 73 -2.09 -35.32 -5.32
CA VAL A 73 -2.85 -36.44 -5.89
C VAL A 73 -1.87 -37.49 -6.41
N ASP A 74 -2.05 -38.72 -6.00
CA ASP A 74 -1.30 -39.85 -6.55
C ASP A 74 -1.69 -40.05 -8.01
N LYS A 75 -0.71 -39.95 -8.92
CA LYS A 75 -0.95 -40.03 -10.36
C LYS A 75 -1.47 -41.41 -10.80
N ALA A 76 -1.18 -42.48 -10.02
CA ALA A 76 -1.59 -43.84 -10.36
C ALA A 76 -3.01 -44.16 -9.87
N THR A 77 -3.40 -43.62 -8.73
CA THR A 77 -4.69 -43.97 -8.08
C THR A 77 -5.72 -42.85 -8.15
N GLY A 78 -5.30 -41.60 -8.50
CA GLY A 78 -6.16 -40.43 -8.48
C GLY A 78 -6.57 -39.98 -7.05
N VAL A 79 -6.04 -40.62 -6.01
CA VAL A 79 -6.40 -40.35 -4.60
C VAL A 79 -5.48 -39.27 -4.01
N ALA A 80 -6.06 -38.31 -3.30
CA ALA A 80 -5.30 -37.30 -2.56
C ALA A 80 -4.56 -37.96 -1.37
N LYS A 81 -3.25 -37.79 -1.28
CA LYS A 81 -2.43 -38.24 -0.15
C LYS A 81 -2.60 -37.27 1.02
N ALA A 82 -2.52 -37.81 2.23
CA ALA A 82 -2.51 -37.04 3.46
C ALA A 82 -1.29 -36.10 3.48
N ILE A 83 -1.53 -34.85 3.89
CA ILE A 83 -0.48 -33.84 4.01
C ILE A 83 0.43 -34.19 5.17
N THR A 84 1.74 -34.28 4.90
CA THR A 84 2.77 -34.52 5.90
C THR A 84 3.15 -33.25 6.66
N ASP A 85 3.79 -33.38 7.83
CA ASP A 85 4.29 -32.24 8.62
C ASP A 85 5.30 -31.41 7.81
N ALA A 86 6.20 -32.07 7.07
CA ALA A 86 7.19 -31.40 6.22
C ALA A 86 6.53 -30.53 5.13
N GLN A 87 5.44 -31.00 4.53
CA GLN A 87 4.68 -30.24 3.54
C GLN A 87 3.96 -29.06 4.16
N ALA A 88 3.35 -29.23 5.33
CA ALA A 88 2.68 -28.16 6.05
C ALA A 88 3.66 -27.07 6.45
N ILE A 89 4.85 -27.44 6.98
CA ILE A 89 5.92 -26.49 7.34
C ILE A 89 6.46 -25.77 6.09
N SER A 90 6.77 -26.51 5.03
CA SER A 90 7.28 -25.92 3.78
C SER A 90 6.30 -24.92 3.20
N TRP A 91 5.01 -25.24 3.19
CA TRP A 91 3.96 -24.31 2.76
C TRP A 91 3.86 -23.09 3.69
N GLY A 92 3.77 -23.30 5.00
CA GLY A 92 3.59 -22.22 5.98
C GLY A 92 4.74 -21.23 5.99
N LEU A 93 5.98 -21.68 5.70
CA LEU A 93 7.17 -20.85 5.63
C LEU A 93 7.49 -20.33 4.20
N SER A 94 6.72 -20.72 3.19
CA SER A 94 7.00 -20.39 1.77
C SER A 94 7.04 -18.89 1.50
N GLY A 95 6.36 -18.07 2.29
CA GLY A 95 6.41 -16.63 2.16
C GLY A 95 7.77 -16.02 2.49
N PHE A 96 8.59 -16.68 3.32
CA PHE A 96 9.95 -16.20 3.63
C PHE A 96 10.93 -16.35 2.46
N SER A 97 10.63 -17.19 1.48
CA SER A 97 11.38 -17.31 0.21
C SER A 97 10.77 -16.51 -0.93
N ASN A 98 9.71 -15.73 -0.67
CA ASN A 98 9.00 -15.00 -1.69
C ASN A 98 9.73 -13.70 -2.07
N ALA A 99 9.97 -13.49 -3.38
CA ALA A 99 10.70 -12.33 -3.90
C ALA A 99 10.02 -11.00 -3.58
N ILE A 100 8.68 -10.93 -3.65
CA ILE A 100 7.92 -9.69 -3.38
C ILE A 100 8.01 -9.31 -1.90
N VAL A 101 7.98 -10.30 -0.99
CA VAL A 101 8.16 -10.05 0.45
C VAL A 101 9.53 -9.43 0.73
N TRP A 102 10.58 -9.93 0.09
CA TRP A 102 11.92 -9.36 0.19
C TRP A 102 12.04 -8.00 -0.50
N LEU A 103 11.32 -7.74 -1.59
CA LEU A 103 11.26 -6.41 -2.20
C LEU A 103 10.70 -5.37 -1.22
N ILE A 104 9.60 -5.72 -0.55
CA ILE A 104 8.96 -4.82 0.42
C ILE A 104 9.89 -4.59 1.63
N PHE A 105 10.50 -5.65 2.16
CA PHE A 105 11.50 -5.53 3.22
C PHE A 105 12.66 -4.61 2.83
N ALA A 106 13.22 -4.82 1.64
CA ALA A 106 14.32 -4.01 1.14
C ALA A 106 13.93 -2.54 0.96
N ALA A 107 12.72 -2.26 0.51
CA ALA A 107 12.23 -0.90 0.38
C ALA A 107 12.11 -0.19 1.75
N PHE A 108 11.72 -0.89 2.83
CA PHE A 108 11.78 -0.35 4.20
C PHE A 108 13.22 -0.07 4.66
N MET A 109 14.18 -0.89 4.24
CA MET A 109 15.61 -0.64 4.50
C MET A 109 16.13 0.58 3.74
N ILE A 110 15.71 0.78 2.49
CA ILE A 110 16.06 1.96 1.69
C ILE A 110 15.56 3.24 2.37
N GLY A 111 14.38 3.20 3.01
CA GLY A 111 13.84 4.32 3.79
C GLY A 111 14.81 4.84 4.86
N ILE A 112 15.48 3.94 5.60
CA ILE A 112 16.53 4.33 6.56
C ILE A 112 17.70 5.05 5.87
N GLY A 113 18.06 4.67 4.66
CA GLY A 113 19.11 5.36 3.91
C GLY A 113 18.79 6.84 3.67
N TYR A 114 17.52 7.15 3.38
CA TYR A 114 17.08 8.54 3.25
C TYR A 114 17.11 9.29 4.60
N GLU A 115 16.74 8.64 5.69
CA GLU A 115 16.81 9.22 7.04
C GLU A 115 18.25 9.48 7.45
N ASN A 116 19.13 8.48 7.37
CA ASN A 116 20.52 8.56 7.77
C ASN A 116 21.34 9.53 6.92
N SER A 117 21.08 9.60 5.60
CA SER A 117 21.77 10.53 4.71
C SER A 117 21.32 11.97 4.89
N GLY A 118 20.07 12.21 5.34
CA GLY A 118 19.46 13.53 5.38
C GLY A 118 18.98 14.06 4.02
N LEU A 119 19.10 13.26 2.94
CA LEU A 119 18.78 13.67 1.58
C LEU A 119 17.31 14.10 1.45
N GLY A 120 16.38 13.40 2.11
CA GLY A 120 14.95 13.75 2.08
C GLY A 120 14.68 15.15 2.63
N ARG A 121 15.30 15.51 3.77
CA ARG A 121 15.20 16.85 4.38
C ARG A 121 15.79 17.91 3.45
N ARG A 122 16.94 17.67 2.83
CA ARG A 122 17.56 18.60 1.87
C ARG A 122 16.68 18.88 0.67
N ILE A 123 16.08 17.83 0.05
CA ILE A 123 15.15 17.96 -1.06
C ILE A 123 13.95 18.82 -0.66
N ALA A 124 13.35 18.56 0.48
CA ALA A 124 12.20 19.30 0.97
C ALA A 124 12.51 20.78 1.22
N LEU A 125 13.61 21.08 1.93
CA LEU A 125 14.01 22.48 2.19
C LEU A 125 14.35 23.22 0.89
N PHE A 126 15.02 22.57 -0.07
CA PHE A 126 15.29 23.16 -1.38
C PHE A 126 14.01 23.54 -2.12
N LEU A 127 13.02 22.66 -2.15
CA LEU A 127 11.75 22.88 -2.81
C LEU A 127 10.93 23.98 -2.11
N VAL A 128 10.88 23.97 -0.78
CA VAL A 128 10.22 25.02 0.00
C VAL A 128 10.91 26.38 -0.21
N ALA A 129 12.24 26.43 -0.24
CA ALA A 129 12.97 27.66 -0.51
C ALA A 129 12.67 28.24 -1.91
N LYS A 130 12.48 27.36 -2.91
CA LYS A 130 12.18 27.79 -4.29
C LYS A 130 10.72 28.16 -4.53
N LEU A 131 9.80 27.35 -4.01
CA LEU A 131 8.36 27.41 -4.32
C LEU A 131 7.54 28.04 -3.17
N GLY A 132 8.08 28.11 -1.96
CA GLY A 132 7.35 28.52 -0.74
C GLY A 132 6.98 30.00 -0.62
N LYS A 133 7.17 30.83 -1.66
CA LYS A 133 6.80 32.24 -1.66
C LYS A 133 5.28 32.47 -1.63
N SER A 134 4.49 31.52 -2.01
CA SER A 134 3.03 31.53 -1.93
C SER A 134 2.51 30.26 -1.26
N SER A 135 1.33 30.32 -0.67
CA SER A 135 0.71 29.15 -0.04
C SER A 135 0.49 28.02 -1.05
N LEU A 136 0.07 28.35 -2.28
CA LEU A 136 -0.07 27.36 -3.34
C LEU A 136 1.28 26.77 -3.75
N GLY A 137 2.30 27.60 -3.91
CA GLY A 137 3.67 27.15 -4.21
C GLY A 137 4.24 26.26 -3.11
N LEU A 138 3.93 26.56 -1.84
CA LEU A 138 4.29 25.70 -0.70
C LEU A 138 3.58 24.35 -0.76
N GLY A 139 2.30 24.32 -1.14
CA GLY A 139 1.56 23.08 -1.38
C GLY A 139 2.25 22.22 -2.46
N TYR A 140 2.67 22.83 -3.57
CA TYR A 140 3.44 22.12 -4.61
C TYR A 140 4.82 21.68 -4.13
N ALA A 141 5.51 22.46 -3.30
CA ALA A 141 6.79 22.06 -2.73
C ALA A 141 6.65 20.77 -1.90
N ILE A 142 5.60 20.69 -1.08
CA ILE A 142 5.25 19.48 -0.31
C ILE A 142 4.92 18.31 -1.25
N ALA A 143 4.08 18.54 -2.26
CA ALA A 143 3.65 17.53 -3.21
C ALA A 143 4.85 16.96 -4.00
N ILE A 144 5.74 17.81 -4.52
CA ILE A 144 6.94 17.37 -5.25
C ILE A 144 7.89 16.62 -4.33
N THR A 145 8.06 17.06 -3.08
CA THR A 145 8.87 16.33 -2.09
C THR A 145 8.37 14.92 -1.91
N ASP A 146 7.06 14.73 -1.70
CA ASP A 146 6.47 13.41 -1.53
C ASP A 146 6.63 12.55 -2.80
N LEU A 147 6.39 13.12 -3.98
CA LEU A 147 6.52 12.44 -5.27
C LEU A 147 7.95 11.92 -5.50
N VAL A 148 8.97 12.72 -5.22
CA VAL A 148 10.39 12.34 -5.39
C VAL A 148 10.78 11.22 -4.43
N LEU A 149 10.22 11.22 -3.22
CA LEU A 149 10.52 10.20 -2.20
C LEU A 149 9.69 8.91 -2.37
N ALA A 150 8.54 8.99 -3.03
CA ALA A 150 7.56 7.91 -3.10
C ALA A 150 8.09 6.58 -3.68
N PRO A 151 8.88 6.54 -4.76
CA PRO A 151 9.40 5.28 -5.29
C PRO A 151 10.37 4.56 -4.35
N PHE A 152 10.97 5.26 -3.39
CA PHE A 152 12.03 4.75 -2.51
C PHE A 152 11.56 4.45 -1.10
N ILE A 153 10.48 5.10 -0.63
CA ILE A 153 9.98 4.97 0.75
C ILE A 153 8.54 4.46 0.72
N PRO A 154 8.32 3.13 0.73
CA PRO A 154 6.98 2.53 0.63
C PRO A 154 6.14 2.67 1.90
N SER A 155 6.76 3.06 3.01
CA SER A 155 6.04 3.38 4.23
C SER A 155 5.49 4.80 4.15
N ASN A 156 4.18 4.94 3.90
CA ASN A 156 3.52 6.24 3.91
C ASN A 156 3.66 6.95 5.26
N ALA A 157 3.69 6.20 6.37
CA ALA A 157 3.92 6.75 7.69
C ALA A 157 5.33 7.36 7.82
N ALA A 158 6.38 6.65 7.35
CA ALA A 158 7.75 7.16 7.38
C ALA A 158 7.94 8.32 6.40
N ARG A 159 7.43 8.20 5.15
CA ARG A 159 7.58 9.24 4.12
C ARG A 159 6.83 10.51 4.49
N SER A 160 5.54 10.42 4.67
CA SER A 160 4.67 11.57 4.93
C SER A 160 4.76 12.04 6.39
N GLY A 161 4.73 11.11 7.35
CA GLY A 161 4.81 11.42 8.77
C GLY A 161 6.23 11.72 9.27
N GLY A 162 7.23 10.96 8.80
CA GLY A 162 8.62 11.14 9.26
C GLY A 162 9.39 12.25 8.55
N THR A 163 9.12 12.51 7.27
CA THR A 163 9.86 13.52 6.49
C THR A 163 9.07 14.81 6.28
N ILE A 164 7.81 14.72 5.88
CA ILE A 164 7.02 15.89 5.49
C ILE A 164 6.38 16.56 6.70
N TYR A 165 5.80 15.78 7.60
CA TYR A 165 5.10 16.31 8.77
C TYR A 165 5.96 17.24 9.65
N PRO A 166 7.24 16.92 9.97
CA PRO A 166 8.08 17.83 10.74
C PRO A 166 8.28 19.19 10.08
N ILE A 167 8.33 19.24 8.75
CA ILE A 167 8.47 20.49 7.99
C ILE A 167 7.18 21.29 8.07
N VAL A 168 6.04 20.66 7.81
CA VAL A 168 4.73 21.32 7.89
C VAL A 168 4.47 21.84 9.30
N SER A 169 4.76 21.05 10.33
CA SER A 169 4.58 21.43 11.73
C SER A 169 5.51 22.58 12.17
N SER A 170 6.67 22.74 11.51
CA SER A 170 7.57 23.89 11.75
C SER A 170 7.08 25.16 11.07
N ILE A 171 6.37 25.05 9.95
CA ILE A 171 5.88 26.19 9.17
C ILE A 171 4.61 26.78 9.80
N CYS A 172 3.67 25.98 10.25
CA CYS A 172 2.37 26.44 10.74
C CYS A 172 2.47 27.48 11.86
N PRO A 173 3.31 27.30 12.92
CA PRO A 173 3.48 28.29 13.98
C PRO A 173 4.01 29.65 13.52
N MET A 174 4.78 29.70 12.42
CA MET A 174 5.31 30.95 11.86
C MET A 174 4.18 31.92 11.43
N PHE A 175 2.97 31.40 11.21
CA PHE A 175 1.76 32.14 10.87
C PHE A 175 0.74 32.22 12.00
N ASP A 176 1.11 31.86 13.22
CA ASP A 176 0.17 31.74 14.31
C ASP A 176 -1.03 30.84 13.94
N SER A 177 -0.72 29.73 13.21
CA SER A 177 -1.69 28.72 12.78
C SER A 177 -1.50 27.46 13.62
N TYR A 178 -2.47 27.16 14.47
CA TYR A 178 -2.51 26.00 15.35
C TYR A 178 -3.84 25.27 15.20
N PRO A 179 -3.93 23.99 15.61
CA PRO A 179 -5.15 23.18 15.43
C PRO A 179 -6.39 23.76 16.13
N ASP A 180 -6.19 24.39 17.26
CA ASP A 180 -7.23 25.03 18.12
C ASP A 180 -7.33 26.55 17.92
N LYS A 181 -6.34 27.15 17.25
CA LYS A 181 -6.26 28.59 17.02
C LYS A 181 -5.88 28.91 15.59
N ASN A 182 -6.81 29.46 14.82
CA ASN A 182 -6.61 29.89 13.43
C ASN A 182 -6.08 28.78 12.48
N PRO A 183 -6.63 27.55 12.48
CA PRO A 183 -6.12 26.47 11.66
C PRO A 183 -6.19 26.79 10.15
N ARG A 184 -7.14 27.64 9.76
CA ARG A 184 -7.34 28.09 8.37
C ARG A 184 -6.30 29.09 7.86
N LYS A 185 -5.50 29.70 8.74
CA LYS A 185 -4.44 30.58 8.23
C LYS A 185 -3.58 29.88 7.19
N ILE A 186 -3.06 28.68 7.52
CA ILE A 186 -2.33 27.85 6.57
C ILE A 186 -2.34 26.36 6.93
N GLY A 187 -2.49 26.00 8.19
CA GLY A 187 -2.31 24.66 8.70
C GLY A 187 -3.25 23.64 8.07
N SER A 188 -4.57 23.93 8.01
CA SER A 188 -5.55 23.04 7.37
C SER A 188 -5.23 22.74 5.91
N TYR A 189 -4.77 23.75 5.17
CA TYR A 189 -4.35 23.62 3.77
C TYR A 189 -3.15 22.68 3.61
N LEU A 190 -2.06 22.96 4.34
CA LEU A 190 -0.82 22.16 4.24
C LEU A 190 -1.04 20.72 4.71
N ASN A 191 -1.81 20.56 5.78
CA ASN A 191 -2.16 19.27 6.32
C ASN A 191 -2.89 18.40 5.29
N TRP A 192 -3.91 18.98 4.62
CA TRP A 192 -4.67 18.24 3.62
C TRP A 192 -3.89 18.02 2.33
N VAL A 193 -3.09 18.98 1.87
CA VAL A 193 -2.20 18.79 0.71
C VAL A 193 -1.26 17.62 0.95
N ALA A 194 -0.58 17.58 2.10
CA ALA A 194 0.37 16.52 2.41
C ALA A 194 -0.30 15.15 2.47
N LEU A 195 -1.46 15.03 3.13
CA LEU A 195 -2.26 13.81 3.16
C LEU A 195 -2.65 13.36 1.74
N ALA A 196 -3.26 14.26 0.97
CA ALA A 196 -3.85 13.94 -0.31
C ALA A 196 -2.79 13.62 -1.39
N THR A 197 -1.68 14.35 -1.41
CA THR A 197 -0.58 14.07 -2.35
C THR A 197 0.13 12.76 -2.04
N THR A 198 0.25 12.37 -0.76
CA THR A 198 0.77 11.05 -0.39
C THR A 198 -0.15 9.93 -0.89
N CYS A 199 -1.48 10.13 -0.90
CA CYS A 199 -2.39 9.15 -1.50
C CYS A 199 -2.17 9.03 -3.01
N VAL A 200 -1.97 10.15 -3.72
CA VAL A 200 -1.71 10.16 -5.18
C VAL A 200 -0.38 9.48 -5.51
N SER A 201 0.71 9.88 -4.86
CA SER A 201 2.05 9.31 -5.10
C SER A 201 2.11 7.81 -4.77
N SER A 202 1.30 7.35 -3.81
CA SER A 202 1.14 5.94 -3.46
C SER A 202 0.52 5.10 -4.56
N SER A 203 -0.30 5.70 -5.45
CA SER A 203 -0.83 5.01 -6.63
C SER A 203 0.12 5.08 -7.82
N ILE A 204 0.92 6.15 -7.98
CA ILE A 204 1.83 6.32 -9.12
C ILE A 204 2.89 5.22 -9.16
N PHE A 205 3.50 4.91 -8.03
CA PHE A 205 4.60 3.94 -7.98
C PHE A 205 4.18 2.64 -7.30
N LEU A 206 4.54 1.50 -7.91
CA LEU A 206 4.32 0.19 -7.28
C LEU A 206 4.95 0.14 -5.88
N THR A 207 6.17 0.67 -5.75
CA THR A 207 6.88 0.77 -4.47
C THR A 207 6.43 1.96 -3.62
N GLY A 208 5.48 2.77 -4.08
CA GLY A 208 4.98 3.95 -3.36
C GLY A 208 4.16 3.65 -2.10
N ALA A 209 3.64 2.43 -1.99
CA ALA A 209 2.98 1.93 -0.80
C ALA A 209 3.16 0.41 -0.67
N ALA A 210 3.42 -0.08 0.54
CA ALA A 210 3.64 -1.51 0.80
C ALA A 210 2.46 -2.44 0.38
N PRO A 211 1.19 -2.03 0.47
CA PRO A 211 0.08 -2.84 -0.04
C PRO A 211 0.11 -3.12 -1.54
N ASN A 212 0.70 -2.25 -2.37
CA ASN A 212 0.67 -2.41 -3.83
C ASN A 212 1.38 -3.69 -4.33
N PRO A 213 2.67 -3.91 -4.01
CA PRO A 213 3.35 -5.13 -4.43
C PRO A 213 2.74 -6.39 -3.79
N LEU A 214 2.23 -6.29 -2.55
CA LEU A 214 1.49 -7.38 -1.93
C LEU A 214 0.23 -7.72 -2.73
N ALA A 215 -0.53 -6.73 -3.17
CA ALA A 215 -1.73 -6.95 -3.97
C ALA A 215 -1.43 -7.67 -5.29
N LEU A 216 -0.33 -7.31 -5.97
CA LEU A 216 0.12 -8.02 -7.17
C LEU A 216 0.48 -9.48 -6.87
N GLU A 217 1.18 -9.74 -5.77
CA GLU A 217 1.54 -11.10 -5.37
C GLU A 217 0.28 -11.94 -5.06
N LEU A 218 -0.66 -11.40 -4.30
CA LEU A 218 -1.91 -12.08 -3.97
C LEU A 218 -2.78 -12.35 -5.22
N SER A 219 -2.80 -11.39 -6.15
CA SER A 219 -3.42 -11.56 -7.47
C SER A 219 -2.78 -12.71 -8.25
N ALA A 220 -1.46 -12.76 -8.32
CA ALA A 220 -0.74 -13.83 -9.00
C ALA A 220 -0.99 -15.20 -8.35
N LYS A 221 -1.02 -15.29 -7.02
CA LYS A 221 -1.39 -16.52 -6.28
C LYS A 221 -2.81 -16.96 -6.58
N SER A 222 -3.71 -16.01 -6.84
CA SER A 222 -5.10 -16.30 -7.23
C SER A 222 -5.25 -16.64 -8.73
N GLY A 223 -4.19 -16.55 -9.51
CA GLY A 223 -4.16 -16.95 -10.93
C GLY A 223 -4.14 -15.78 -11.94
N ILE A 224 -4.04 -14.53 -11.48
CA ILE A 224 -4.00 -13.36 -12.34
C ILE A 224 -2.66 -12.62 -12.15
N VAL A 225 -1.77 -12.66 -13.13
CA VAL A 225 -0.53 -11.85 -13.17
C VAL A 225 -0.88 -10.51 -13.81
N ALA A 226 -1.14 -9.49 -12.99
CA ALA A 226 -1.70 -8.22 -13.45
C ALA A 226 -0.64 -7.25 -14.01
N ALA A 227 0.52 -7.11 -13.37
CA ALA A 227 1.50 -6.09 -13.75
C ALA A 227 2.90 -6.38 -13.20
N ASN A 228 3.89 -5.70 -13.76
CA ASN A 228 5.21 -5.48 -13.17
C ASN A 228 5.35 -4.01 -12.74
N TRP A 229 6.55 -3.60 -12.28
CA TRP A 229 6.79 -2.23 -11.82
C TRP A 229 6.54 -1.18 -12.92
N GLY A 230 7.07 -1.43 -14.12
CA GLY A 230 6.92 -0.53 -15.26
C GLY A 230 5.48 -0.45 -15.77
N THR A 231 4.82 -1.60 -15.88
CA THR A 231 3.40 -1.67 -16.27
C THR A 231 2.50 -0.93 -15.29
N TRP A 232 2.73 -1.10 -13.98
CA TRP A 232 2.02 -0.35 -12.94
C TRP A 232 2.18 1.16 -13.10
N PHE A 233 3.43 1.62 -13.25
CA PHE A 233 3.74 3.04 -13.42
C PHE A 233 3.05 3.62 -14.66
N LEU A 234 3.17 2.94 -15.80
CA LEU A 234 2.55 3.39 -17.05
C LEU A 234 1.03 3.37 -16.98
N ALA A 235 0.44 2.38 -16.31
CA ALA A 235 -1.02 2.26 -16.17
C ALA A 235 -1.64 3.44 -15.41
N PHE A 236 -0.95 3.98 -14.43
CA PHE A 236 -1.48 5.10 -13.63
C PHE A 236 -0.93 6.47 -14.06
N LEU A 237 0.05 6.54 -14.97
CA LEU A 237 0.78 7.76 -15.29
C LEU A 237 -0.10 8.96 -15.69
N PRO A 238 -1.07 8.88 -16.63
CA PRO A 238 -1.90 10.02 -16.99
C PRO A 238 -2.77 10.51 -15.83
N VAL A 239 -3.40 9.59 -15.12
CA VAL A 239 -4.21 9.90 -13.94
C VAL A 239 -3.33 10.51 -12.87
N GLY A 240 -2.15 9.92 -12.63
CA GLY A 240 -1.18 10.41 -11.67
C GLY A 240 -0.75 11.84 -11.94
N ILE A 241 -0.44 12.20 -13.19
CA ILE A 241 -0.08 13.56 -13.59
C ILE A 241 -1.25 14.53 -13.32
N ILE A 242 -2.45 14.18 -13.77
CA ILE A 242 -3.63 15.03 -13.57
C ILE A 242 -3.87 15.25 -12.08
N LEU A 243 -3.94 14.15 -11.29
CA LEU A 243 -4.21 14.23 -9.86
C LEU A 243 -3.11 14.98 -9.10
N PHE A 244 -1.85 14.77 -9.49
CA PHE A 244 -0.72 15.48 -8.89
C PHE A 244 -0.82 16.99 -9.08
N ILE A 245 -1.19 17.46 -10.29
CA ILE A 245 -1.34 18.86 -10.60
C ILE A 245 -2.56 19.46 -9.89
N ILE A 246 -3.70 18.77 -9.91
CA ILE A 246 -4.94 19.35 -9.38
C ILE A 246 -5.06 19.25 -7.85
N THR A 247 -4.38 18.30 -7.18
CA THR A 247 -4.56 18.10 -5.73
C THR A 247 -4.22 19.33 -4.89
N PRO A 248 -3.07 20.02 -5.06
CA PRO A 248 -2.82 21.26 -4.34
C PRO A 248 -3.81 22.39 -4.71
N LEU A 249 -4.28 22.45 -5.96
CA LEU A 249 -5.28 23.42 -6.42
C LEU A 249 -6.66 23.15 -5.79
N LEU A 250 -7.13 21.91 -5.83
CA LEU A 250 -8.39 21.51 -5.19
C LEU A 250 -8.33 21.80 -3.68
N THR A 251 -7.22 21.46 -3.04
CA THR A 251 -7.04 21.79 -1.62
C THR A 251 -7.07 23.28 -1.39
N TYR A 252 -6.48 24.07 -2.28
CA TYR A 252 -6.54 25.53 -2.20
C TYR A 252 -7.96 26.08 -2.33
N VAL A 253 -8.83 25.41 -3.07
CA VAL A 253 -10.24 25.79 -3.21
C VAL A 253 -11.07 25.38 -2.00
N PHE A 254 -10.96 24.12 -1.55
CA PHE A 254 -11.80 23.53 -0.49
C PHE A 254 -11.28 23.84 0.93
N CYS A 255 -9.98 23.97 1.09
CA CYS A 255 -9.29 24.36 2.34
C CYS A 255 -8.53 25.67 2.17
N LYS A 256 -9.18 26.70 1.60
CA LYS A 256 -8.54 27.98 1.25
C LYS A 256 -7.74 28.55 2.42
N PRO A 257 -6.42 28.75 2.28
CA PRO A 257 -5.62 29.40 3.30
C PRO A 257 -5.92 30.91 3.32
N GLU A 258 -5.94 31.51 4.50
CA GLU A 258 -6.09 32.96 4.66
C GLU A 258 -4.81 33.69 4.21
N VAL A 259 -3.66 33.10 4.49
CA VAL A 259 -2.35 33.57 4.03
C VAL A 259 -2.15 33.18 2.58
N LYS A 260 -2.01 34.16 1.69
CA LYS A 260 -1.83 33.92 0.25
C LYS A 260 -0.36 33.86 -0.18
N GLY A 261 0.51 34.55 0.53
CA GLY A 261 1.93 34.59 0.24
C GLY A 261 2.75 34.75 1.52
N SER A 262 3.96 34.23 1.52
CA SER A 262 4.90 34.39 2.60
C SER A 262 6.33 34.24 2.10
N PRO A 263 6.97 35.39 1.76
CA PRO A 263 8.40 35.38 1.47
C PRO A 263 9.23 34.89 2.66
N GLU A 264 8.71 35.00 3.89
CA GLU A 264 9.37 34.60 5.14
C GLU A 264 9.64 33.08 5.20
N ILE A 265 8.70 32.23 4.71
CA ILE A 265 8.92 30.77 4.64
C ILE A 265 10.05 30.43 3.67
N ALA A 266 10.03 31.05 2.49
CA ALA A 266 11.08 30.81 1.50
C ALA A 266 12.45 31.26 2.05
N ALA A 267 12.49 32.39 2.79
CA ALA A 267 13.69 32.88 3.46
C ALA A 267 14.14 31.91 4.57
N TRP A 268 13.22 31.50 5.46
CA TRP A 268 13.51 30.49 6.50
C TRP A 268 14.04 29.19 5.90
N ALA A 269 13.36 28.65 4.90
CA ALA A 269 13.78 27.41 4.25
C ALA A 269 15.16 27.56 3.58
N LYS A 270 15.44 28.73 2.99
CA LYS A 270 16.75 29.03 2.42
C LYS A 270 17.84 29.09 3.48
N ASP A 271 17.55 29.64 4.65
CA ASP A 271 18.50 29.70 5.77
C ASP A 271 18.71 28.32 6.39
N GLU A 272 17.65 27.53 6.59
CA GLU A 272 17.77 26.13 7.01
C GLU A 272 18.55 25.28 6.00
N TYR A 273 18.32 25.50 4.70
CA TYR A 273 19.08 24.84 3.64
C TYR A 273 20.57 25.23 3.66
N LYS A 274 20.89 26.52 3.88
CA LYS A 274 22.27 26.98 4.02
C LYS A 274 22.96 26.36 5.23
N LYS A 275 22.26 26.17 6.37
CA LYS A 275 22.79 25.49 7.56
C LYS A 275 23.20 24.06 7.28
N LEU A 276 22.61 23.38 6.31
CA LEU A 276 23.03 22.05 5.88
C LEU A 276 24.41 22.04 5.21
N GLY A 277 24.89 23.18 4.74
CA GLY A 277 26.17 23.29 4.01
C GLY A 277 26.14 22.59 2.65
N SER A 278 27.33 22.24 2.14
CA SER A 278 27.50 21.44 0.92
C SER A 278 26.93 20.03 1.11
N MET A 279 26.58 19.37 0.00
CA MET A 279 26.12 17.98 0.07
C MET A 279 27.18 17.09 0.70
N THR A 280 26.76 16.30 1.69
CA THR A 280 27.62 15.31 2.33
C THR A 280 27.87 14.13 1.38
N ARG A 281 28.92 13.35 1.64
CA ARG A 281 29.20 12.12 0.88
C ARG A 281 28.03 11.15 0.95
N SER A 282 27.37 11.03 2.10
CA SER A 282 26.20 10.16 2.29
C SER A 282 25.02 10.62 1.43
N GLU A 283 24.75 11.93 1.33
CA GLU A 283 23.70 12.46 0.47
C GLU A 283 23.98 12.22 -1.01
N ILE A 284 25.24 12.43 -1.46
CA ILE A 284 25.65 12.19 -2.85
C ILE A 284 25.51 10.71 -3.20
N PHE A 285 26.04 9.81 -2.36
CA PHE A 285 25.92 8.38 -2.60
C PHE A 285 24.46 7.92 -2.59
N MET A 286 23.63 8.42 -1.65
CA MET A 286 22.22 8.07 -1.61
C MET A 286 21.48 8.53 -2.89
N ALA A 287 21.78 9.73 -3.38
CA ALA A 287 21.23 10.23 -4.63
C ALA A 287 21.64 9.36 -5.83
N LEU A 288 22.90 8.99 -5.95
CA LEU A 288 23.40 8.12 -7.02
C LEU A 288 22.80 6.72 -6.96
N ILE A 289 22.71 6.13 -5.77
CA ILE A 289 22.08 4.82 -5.53
C ILE A 289 20.59 4.87 -5.90
N SER A 290 19.91 5.98 -5.58
CA SER A 290 18.50 6.16 -5.93
C SER A 290 18.28 6.24 -7.44
N VAL A 291 19.12 6.99 -8.15
CA VAL A 291 19.08 7.05 -9.62
C VAL A 291 19.34 5.67 -10.22
N LEU A 292 20.35 4.95 -9.72
CA LEU A 292 20.64 3.58 -10.14
C LEU A 292 19.43 2.65 -9.93
N ALA A 293 18.78 2.72 -8.77
CA ALA A 293 17.60 1.92 -8.46
C ALA A 293 16.47 2.19 -9.46
N LEU A 294 16.18 3.47 -9.78
CA LEU A 294 15.16 3.83 -10.76
C LEU A 294 15.50 3.32 -12.16
N VAL A 295 16.74 3.48 -12.62
CA VAL A 295 17.18 2.98 -13.92
C VAL A 295 16.98 1.47 -14.00
N LEU A 296 17.37 0.72 -12.96
CA LEU A 296 17.24 -0.72 -12.93
C LEU A 296 15.78 -1.19 -12.82
N TRP A 297 14.91 -0.48 -12.09
CA TRP A 297 13.49 -0.82 -11.99
C TRP A 297 12.73 -0.51 -13.28
N ILE A 298 12.96 0.65 -13.89
CA ILE A 298 12.34 1.03 -15.17
C ILE A 298 12.84 0.10 -16.29
N GLY A 299 14.13 -0.19 -16.30
CA GLY A 299 14.77 -1.08 -17.29
C GLY A 299 14.72 -2.57 -16.92
N ALA A 300 13.91 -2.99 -15.94
CA ALA A 300 13.93 -4.37 -15.42
C ALA A 300 13.73 -5.43 -16.52
N SER A 301 12.82 -5.19 -17.46
CA SER A 301 12.59 -6.07 -18.62
C SER A 301 13.79 -6.11 -19.58
N THR A 302 14.39 -4.95 -19.84
CA THR A 302 15.55 -4.82 -20.75
C THR A 302 16.80 -5.47 -20.16
N PHE A 303 17.08 -5.18 -18.88
CA PHE A 303 18.26 -5.73 -18.19
C PHE A 303 18.02 -7.17 -17.67
N LYS A 304 16.79 -7.68 -17.73
CA LYS A 304 16.38 -8.99 -17.18
C LYS A 304 16.74 -9.15 -15.70
N ILE A 305 16.68 -8.05 -14.95
CA ILE A 305 16.96 -8.02 -13.50
C ILE A 305 15.64 -7.94 -12.75
N ASN A 306 15.43 -8.90 -11.83
CA ASN A 306 14.26 -8.88 -10.97
C ASN A 306 14.28 -7.63 -10.05
N PRO A 307 13.16 -6.91 -9.86
CA PRO A 307 13.09 -5.74 -8.99
C PRO A 307 13.58 -5.98 -7.55
N THR A 308 13.41 -7.18 -7.03
CA THR A 308 13.91 -7.57 -5.70
C THR A 308 15.44 -7.63 -5.68
N THR A 309 16.05 -8.16 -6.74
CA THR A 309 17.53 -8.17 -6.87
C THR A 309 18.08 -6.75 -6.88
N THR A 310 17.44 -5.84 -7.62
CA THR A 310 17.79 -4.41 -7.60
C THR A 310 17.72 -3.83 -6.19
N ALA A 311 16.65 -4.10 -5.45
CA ALA A 311 16.49 -3.59 -4.08
C ALA A 311 17.56 -4.14 -3.12
N LEU A 312 17.95 -5.40 -3.27
CA LEU A 312 19.05 -5.99 -2.48
C LEU A 312 20.41 -5.39 -2.85
N ILE A 313 20.65 -5.11 -4.14
CA ILE A 313 21.86 -4.38 -4.58
C ILE A 313 21.92 -2.99 -3.90
N VAL A 314 20.80 -2.29 -3.84
CA VAL A 314 20.72 -0.98 -3.17
C VAL A 314 21.13 -1.09 -1.68
N ILE A 315 20.61 -2.08 -0.94
CA ILE A 315 20.99 -2.32 0.45
C ILE A 315 22.50 -2.57 0.58
N ILE A 316 23.05 -3.42 -0.27
CA ILE A 316 24.49 -3.73 -0.28
C ILE A 316 25.31 -2.46 -0.49
N LEU A 317 24.93 -1.63 -1.48
CA LEU A 317 25.60 -0.37 -1.77
C LEU A 317 25.50 0.62 -0.60
N MET A 318 24.32 0.70 0.06
CA MET A 318 24.15 1.55 1.24
C MET A 318 25.07 1.14 2.40
N ILE A 319 25.28 -0.16 2.62
CA ILE A 319 26.19 -0.67 3.64
C ILE A 319 27.66 -0.38 3.25
N PHE A 320 28.07 -0.64 2.01
CA PHE A 320 29.43 -0.36 1.53
C PHE A 320 29.79 1.13 1.56
N THR A 321 28.81 1.99 1.25
CA THR A 321 29.00 3.45 1.30
C THR A 321 28.83 4.03 2.71
N LYS A 322 28.59 3.18 3.72
CA LYS A 322 28.36 3.56 5.13
C LYS A 322 27.19 4.51 5.36
N ILE A 323 26.21 4.56 4.43
CA ILE A 323 24.93 5.25 4.63
C ILE A 323 24.13 4.50 5.71
N MET A 324 24.24 3.17 5.70
CA MET A 324 23.63 2.28 6.67
C MET A 324 24.68 1.31 7.21
N THR A 325 24.72 1.08 8.50
CA THR A 325 25.55 0.05 9.12
C THR A 325 24.82 -1.30 9.15
N TRP A 326 25.57 -2.38 9.32
CA TRP A 326 24.95 -3.70 9.57
C TRP A 326 24.08 -3.69 10.82
N GLN A 327 24.45 -2.90 11.82
CA GLN A 327 23.66 -2.75 13.04
C GLN A 327 22.33 -2.03 12.77
N ASP A 328 22.32 -0.99 11.91
CA ASP A 328 21.07 -0.32 11.50
C ASP A 328 20.15 -1.28 10.75
N PHE A 329 20.73 -2.15 9.88
CA PHE A 329 19.99 -3.20 9.19
C PHE A 329 19.31 -4.15 10.17
N LEU A 330 20.02 -4.63 11.19
CA LEU A 330 19.46 -5.52 12.22
C LEU A 330 18.45 -4.81 13.13
N ALA A 331 18.68 -3.54 13.42
CA ALA A 331 17.85 -2.74 14.34
C ALA A 331 16.54 -2.23 13.71
N ASN A 332 16.36 -2.34 12.39
CA ASN A 332 15.15 -1.85 11.71
C ASN A 332 13.92 -2.73 12.01
N LYS A 333 13.39 -2.61 13.22
CA LYS A 333 12.20 -3.35 13.66
C LYS A 333 11.01 -3.23 12.71
N PRO A 334 10.67 -2.05 12.14
CA PRO A 334 9.58 -1.94 11.17
C PRO A 334 9.76 -2.85 9.95
N ALA A 335 10.96 -2.91 9.37
CA ALA A 335 11.24 -3.75 8.21
C ALA A 335 11.10 -5.24 8.54
N TRP A 336 11.67 -5.71 9.65
CA TRP A 336 11.57 -7.10 10.09
C TRP A 336 10.14 -7.50 10.45
N ASN A 337 9.36 -6.59 11.07
CA ASN A 337 7.96 -6.80 11.34
C ASN A 337 7.14 -6.95 10.05
N VAL A 338 7.40 -6.10 9.05
CA VAL A 338 6.74 -6.16 7.74
C VAL A 338 7.13 -7.43 6.98
N LEU A 339 8.40 -7.83 7.00
CA LEU A 339 8.84 -9.11 6.40
C LEU A 339 8.08 -10.28 7.01
N THR A 340 8.06 -10.38 8.33
CA THR A 340 7.37 -11.45 9.06
C THR A 340 5.88 -11.46 8.73
N TRP A 341 5.25 -10.29 8.74
CA TRP A 341 3.84 -10.15 8.43
C TRP A 341 3.50 -10.65 7.03
N PHE A 342 4.19 -10.15 6.01
CA PHE A 342 3.89 -10.53 4.63
C PHE A 342 4.28 -11.98 4.33
N ALA A 343 5.38 -12.46 4.92
CA ALA A 343 5.79 -13.85 4.79
C ALA A 343 4.75 -14.85 5.32
N THR A 344 3.95 -14.46 6.32
CA THR A 344 2.84 -15.29 6.83
C THR A 344 1.56 -15.11 6.02
N LEU A 345 1.28 -13.92 5.49
CA LEU A 345 0.06 -13.66 4.71
C LEU A 345 0.06 -14.32 3.33
N VAL A 346 1.22 -14.39 2.65
CA VAL A 346 1.32 -14.98 1.30
C VAL A 346 0.88 -16.45 1.28
N PRO A 347 1.37 -17.35 2.13
CA PRO A 347 0.85 -18.72 2.19
C PRO A 347 -0.62 -18.76 2.62
N MET A 348 -1.05 -17.92 3.57
CA MET A 348 -2.44 -17.89 3.99
C MET A 348 -3.40 -17.53 2.84
N ALA A 349 -3.02 -16.58 1.97
CA ALA A 349 -3.83 -16.26 0.79
C ALA A 349 -3.80 -17.39 -0.26
N SER A 350 -2.63 -17.98 -0.53
CA SER A 350 -2.53 -19.10 -1.47
C SER A 350 -3.31 -20.34 -1.02
N GLY A 351 -3.42 -20.54 0.28
CA GLY A 351 -4.19 -21.63 0.86
C GLY A 351 -5.67 -21.59 0.50
N LEU A 352 -6.29 -20.42 0.37
CA LEU A 352 -7.69 -20.30 -0.08
C LEU A 352 -7.91 -20.96 -1.45
N LYS A 353 -6.96 -20.80 -2.38
CA LYS A 353 -6.98 -21.47 -3.69
C LYS A 353 -6.75 -22.98 -3.51
N ASN A 354 -5.74 -23.34 -2.75
CA ASN A 354 -5.33 -24.73 -2.56
C ASN A 354 -6.45 -25.62 -1.97
N VAL A 355 -7.25 -25.05 -1.04
CA VAL A 355 -8.37 -25.76 -0.41
C VAL A 355 -9.67 -25.72 -1.25
N GLY A 356 -9.64 -25.13 -2.46
CA GLY A 356 -10.79 -25.04 -3.36
C GLY A 356 -11.85 -23.99 -2.97
N PHE A 357 -11.60 -23.16 -1.96
CA PHE A 357 -12.56 -22.15 -1.52
C PHE A 357 -12.83 -21.10 -2.62
N LEU A 358 -11.81 -20.65 -3.33
CA LEU A 358 -11.99 -19.66 -4.39
C LEU A 358 -12.82 -20.22 -5.56
N GLU A 359 -12.65 -21.51 -5.90
CA GLU A 359 -13.44 -22.18 -6.94
C GLU A 359 -14.91 -22.36 -6.52
N TRP A 360 -15.12 -22.75 -5.25
CA TRP A 360 -16.46 -22.83 -4.69
C TRP A 360 -17.16 -21.47 -4.70
N LEU A 361 -16.46 -20.42 -4.27
CA LEU A 361 -16.97 -19.06 -4.26
C LEU A 361 -17.32 -18.57 -5.67
N ALA A 362 -16.47 -18.85 -6.66
CA ALA A 362 -16.70 -18.53 -8.05
C ALA A 362 -18.00 -19.17 -8.57
N LYS A 363 -18.22 -20.46 -8.28
CA LYS A 363 -19.44 -21.15 -8.67
C LYS A 363 -20.68 -20.59 -7.98
N SER A 364 -20.56 -20.22 -6.70
CA SER A 364 -21.68 -19.70 -5.90
C SER A 364 -22.07 -18.26 -6.26
N ALA A 365 -21.07 -17.40 -6.57
CA ALA A 365 -21.29 -15.97 -6.86
C ALA A 365 -21.35 -15.65 -8.35
N GLY A 366 -20.84 -16.54 -9.22
CA GLY A 366 -20.64 -16.27 -10.64
C GLY A 366 -21.91 -16.04 -11.45
N GLY A 367 -23.02 -16.64 -11.05
CA GLY A 367 -24.29 -16.56 -11.82
C GLY A 367 -24.78 -15.13 -12.04
N SER A 368 -24.62 -14.24 -11.07
CA SER A 368 -25.05 -12.84 -11.16
C SER A 368 -24.11 -11.97 -12.01
N LEU A 369 -22.80 -12.27 -12.02
CA LEU A 369 -21.81 -11.49 -12.80
C LEU A 369 -21.82 -11.85 -14.28
N VAL A 370 -22.05 -13.12 -14.61
CA VAL A 370 -22.12 -13.61 -16.00
C VAL A 370 -23.28 -12.99 -16.78
N SER A 371 -24.36 -12.61 -16.11
CA SER A 371 -25.55 -12.00 -16.72
C SER A 371 -25.41 -10.49 -16.94
N LEU A 372 -24.39 -9.83 -16.38
CA LEU A 372 -24.18 -8.40 -16.55
C LEU A 372 -23.34 -8.10 -17.82
N ASP A 373 -23.56 -6.91 -18.39
CA ASP A 373 -22.62 -6.37 -19.36
C ASP A 373 -21.21 -6.30 -18.75
N PRO A 374 -20.17 -6.75 -19.48
CA PRO A 374 -18.80 -6.78 -18.95
C PRO A 374 -18.30 -5.44 -18.38
N THR A 375 -18.66 -4.32 -19.04
CA THR A 375 -18.27 -2.98 -18.58
C THR A 375 -18.93 -2.65 -17.25
N MET A 376 -20.23 -2.97 -17.11
CA MET A 376 -20.97 -2.76 -15.87
C MET A 376 -20.46 -3.66 -14.74
N ALA A 377 -20.09 -4.91 -15.05
CA ALA A 377 -19.49 -5.81 -14.09
C ALA A 377 -18.14 -5.26 -13.57
N VAL A 378 -17.25 -4.79 -14.46
CA VAL A 378 -15.96 -4.19 -14.10
C VAL A 378 -16.15 -2.92 -13.26
N LEU A 379 -17.04 -2.02 -13.65
CA LEU A 379 -17.33 -0.80 -12.89
C LEU A 379 -17.92 -1.12 -11.51
N GLY A 380 -18.85 -2.08 -11.44
CA GLY A 380 -19.41 -2.55 -10.17
C GLY A 380 -18.36 -3.12 -9.24
N LEU A 381 -17.44 -3.95 -9.76
CA LEU A 381 -16.32 -4.50 -8.99
C LEU A 381 -15.36 -3.39 -8.54
N LEU A 382 -15.03 -2.42 -9.40
CA LEU A 382 -14.19 -1.29 -9.04
C LEU A 382 -14.80 -0.47 -7.91
N LEU A 383 -16.08 -0.12 -8.02
CA LEU A 383 -16.79 0.63 -6.97
C LEU A 383 -16.83 -0.15 -5.66
N ALA A 384 -17.18 -1.44 -5.72
CA ALA A 384 -17.20 -2.31 -4.55
C ALA A 384 -15.80 -2.40 -3.91
N PHE A 385 -14.75 -2.61 -4.73
CA PHE A 385 -13.37 -2.67 -4.25
C PHE A 385 -12.93 -1.36 -3.60
N CYS A 386 -13.29 -0.20 -4.13
CA CYS A 386 -12.98 1.10 -3.54
C CYS A 386 -13.75 1.37 -2.24
N LEU A 387 -15.06 1.04 -2.19
CA LEU A 387 -15.93 1.35 -1.05
C LEU A 387 -15.72 0.40 0.12
N LEU A 388 -15.45 -0.89 -0.12
CA LEU A 388 -15.17 -1.86 0.94
C LEU A 388 -13.92 -1.50 1.75
N ARG A 389 -13.03 -0.68 1.20
CA ARG A 389 -11.89 -0.14 1.93
C ARG A 389 -12.28 0.65 3.19
N TYR A 390 -13.48 1.21 3.23
CA TYR A 390 -14.02 1.90 4.39
C TYR A 390 -14.01 1.06 5.67
N PHE A 391 -14.16 -0.26 5.55
CA PHE A 391 -14.20 -1.17 6.69
C PHE A 391 -12.82 -1.55 7.24
N PHE A 392 -11.73 -1.11 6.61
CA PHE A 392 -10.38 -1.52 6.96
C PHE A 392 -9.52 -0.34 7.42
N ALA A 393 -8.94 -0.47 8.61
CA ALA A 393 -7.99 0.50 9.16
C ALA A 393 -6.59 0.42 8.51
N SER A 394 -6.30 -0.64 7.77
CA SER A 394 -5.01 -0.88 7.13
C SER A 394 -5.17 -1.28 5.68
N GLY A 395 -4.43 -0.62 4.77
CA GLY A 395 -4.40 -0.99 3.36
C GLY A 395 -3.88 -2.41 3.13
N THR A 396 -2.96 -2.89 3.96
CA THR A 396 -2.41 -4.24 3.87
C THR A 396 -3.43 -5.29 4.31
N ALA A 397 -4.15 -5.05 5.42
CA ALA A 397 -5.25 -5.92 5.84
C ALA A 397 -6.34 -6.01 4.76
N TYR A 398 -6.67 -4.86 4.15
CA TYR A 398 -7.62 -4.78 3.07
C TYR A 398 -7.23 -5.65 1.85
N VAL A 399 -6.01 -5.49 1.31
CA VAL A 399 -5.58 -6.29 0.16
C VAL A 399 -5.51 -7.77 0.48
N THR A 400 -5.11 -8.13 1.69
CA THR A 400 -5.05 -9.53 2.15
C THR A 400 -6.42 -10.18 2.14
N ALA A 401 -7.45 -9.47 2.59
CA ALA A 401 -8.80 -9.98 2.65
C ALA A 401 -9.50 -9.99 1.29
N MET A 402 -9.26 -8.99 0.45
CA MET A 402 -10.11 -8.72 -0.71
C MET A 402 -9.52 -9.17 -2.04
N VAL A 403 -8.18 -9.12 -2.24
CA VAL A 403 -7.60 -9.35 -3.57
C VAL A 403 -7.93 -10.75 -4.12
N GLY A 404 -7.79 -11.80 -3.31
CA GLY A 404 -8.12 -13.17 -3.74
C GLY A 404 -9.59 -13.33 -4.10
N LEU A 405 -10.48 -12.73 -3.31
CA LEU A 405 -11.91 -12.70 -3.57
C LEU A 405 -12.23 -12.02 -4.91
N PHE A 406 -11.74 -10.80 -5.11
CA PHE A 406 -12.00 -10.06 -6.34
C PHE A 406 -11.34 -10.70 -7.57
N ALA A 407 -10.14 -11.27 -7.44
CA ALA A 407 -9.52 -12.06 -8.52
C ALA A 407 -10.44 -13.21 -8.97
N THR A 408 -11.06 -13.90 -8.03
CA THR A 408 -12.00 -14.98 -8.33
C THR A 408 -13.22 -14.47 -9.09
N LEU A 409 -13.79 -13.33 -8.67
CA LEU A 409 -14.95 -12.72 -9.35
C LEU A 409 -14.59 -12.24 -10.76
N ILE A 410 -13.42 -11.65 -10.95
CA ILE A 410 -12.93 -11.20 -12.27
C ILE A 410 -12.85 -12.36 -13.26
N LEU A 411 -12.36 -13.52 -12.82
CA LEU A 411 -12.26 -14.73 -13.67
C LEU A 411 -13.60 -15.26 -14.15
N GLN A 412 -14.73 -14.80 -13.59
CA GLN A 412 -16.07 -15.18 -14.02
C GLN A 412 -16.65 -14.23 -15.07
N ILE A 413 -16.05 -13.06 -15.34
CA ILE A 413 -16.57 -12.09 -16.29
C ILE A 413 -16.18 -12.54 -17.71
N PRO A 414 -17.13 -12.86 -18.59
CA PRO A 414 -16.80 -13.29 -19.94
C PRO A 414 -16.28 -12.12 -20.79
N GLY A 415 -15.35 -12.41 -21.69
CA GLY A 415 -14.90 -11.46 -22.71
C GLY A 415 -14.00 -10.32 -22.22
N VAL A 416 -13.49 -10.37 -20.98
CA VAL A 416 -12.51 -9.40 -20.44
C VAL A 416 -11.15 -10.05 -20.26
N ASP A 417 -10.09 -9.24 -20.35
CA ASP A 417 -8.75 -9.65 -19.91
C ASP A 417 -8.65 -9.54 -18.38
N PRO A 418 -8.50 -10.66 -17.65
CA PRO A 418 -8.43 -10.63 -16.20
C PRO A 418 -7.27 -9.79 -15.65
N ALA A 419 -6.12 -9.77 -16.33
CA ALA A 419 -4.95 -9.00 -15.92
C ALA A 419 -5.24 -7.50 -15.99
N GLN A 420 -5.88 -7.06 -17.06
CA GLN A 420 -6.30 -5.68 -17.25
C GLN A 420 -7.33 -5.24 -16.21
N VAL A 421 -8.37 -6.05 -15.98
CA VAL A 421 -9.40 -5.74 -14.98
C VAL A 421 -8.80 -5.70 -13.58
N MET A 422 -7.93 -6.64 -13.24
CA MET A 422 -7.26 -6.65 -11.95
C MET A 422 -6.42 -5.38 -11.75
N LEU A 423 -5.70 -4.94 -12.77
CA LEU A 423 -4.91 -3.71 -12.72
C LEU A 423 -5.82 -2.48 -12.51
N ILE A 424 -6.99 -2.42 -13.18
CA ILE A 424 -7.99 -1.37 -12.97
C ILE A 424 -8.44 -1.31 -11.49
N LEU A 425 -8.56 -2.44 -10.81
CA LEU A 425 -8.93 -2.46 -9.39
C LEU A 425 -7.77 -2.04 -8.48
N LEU A 426 -6.53 -2.45 -8.79
CA LEU A 426 -5.41 -2.31 -7.88
C LEU A 426 -4.77 -0.92 -7.90
N VAL A 427 -4.56 -0.30 -9.08
CA VAL A 427 -3.83 0.98 -9.16
C VAL A 427 -4.50 2.13 -8.41
N PRO A 428 -5.84 2.27 -8.30
CA PRO A 428 -6.46 3.35 -7.52
C PRO A 428 -6.41 3.14 -6.00
N MET A 429 -5.87 2.03 -5.49
CA MET A 429 -5.85 1.77 -4.04
C MET A 429 -5.20 2.89 -3.22
N GLY A 430 -4.13 3.50 -3.73
CA GLY A 430 -3.46 4.60 -3.05
C GLY A 430 -4.37 5.82 -2.91
N ILE A 431 -4.97 6.26 -4.02
CA ILE A 431 -5.84 7.45 -4.04
C ILE A 431 -7.11 7.26 -3.21
N MET A 432 -7.63 6.04 -3.12
CA MET A 432 -8.80 5.74 -2.30
C MET A 432 -8.48 5.72 -0.79
N GLY A 433 -7.23 5.79 -0.40
CA GLY A 433 -6.81 5.97 1.00
C GLY A 433 -7.26 7.29 1.62
N ILE A 434 -7.67 8.27 0.80
CA ILE A 434 -8.16 9.59 1.24
C ILE A 434 -9.53 9.53 1.94
N LEU A 435 -10.30 8.46 1.73
CA LEU A 435 -11.70 8.35 2.18
C LEU A 435 -11.85 8.35 3.71
N THR A 436 -10.85 7.88 4.45
CA THR A 436 -10.98 7.68 5.90
C THR A 436 -9.76 8.18 6.66
N PRO A 437 -9.93 8.64 7.92
CA PRO A 437 -8.81 9.07 8.77
C PRO A 437 -7.92 7.91 9.25
N TYR A 438 -8.21 6.69 8.88
CA TYR A 438 -7.49 5.47 9.29
C TYR A 438 -7.12 4.54 8.14
N GLY A 439 -7.54 4.84 6.90
CA GLY A 439 -7.39 3.92 5.76
C GLY A 439 -5.95 3.71 5.26
N THR A 440 -5.00 4.54 5.70
CA THR A 440 -3.57 4.43 5.33
C THR A 440 -2.69 4.71 6.53
N GLY A 441 -1.40 4.32 6.46
CA GLY A 441 -0.47 4.51 7.57
C GLY A 441 -0.17 5.98 7.92
N HIS A 442 -0.38 6.92 7.01
CA HIS A 442 -0.16 8.36 7.26
C HIS A 442 -1.45 9.10 7.66
N SER A 443 -2.62 8.57 7.30
CA SER A 443 -3.91 9.22 7.62
C SER A 443 -4.08 9.53 9.11
N PRO A 444 -3.80 8.59 10.05
CA PRO A 444 -3.90 8.88 11.47
C PRO A 444 -2.97 10.01 11.96
N ILE A 445 -1.77 10.15 11.35
CA ILE A 445 -0.80 11.19 11.72
C ILE A 445 -1.37 12.57 11.39
N TRP A 446 -1.87 12.73 10.16
CA TRP A 446 -2.45 13.99 9.71
C TRP A 446 -3.79 14.30 10.38
N PHE A 447 -4.59 13.28 10.69
CA PHE A 447 -5.82 13.46 11.45
C PHE A 447 -5.55 13.87 12.90
N ALA A 448 -4.60 13.21 13.57
CA ALA A 448 -4.21 13.51 14.94
C ALA A 448 -3.56 14.88 15.10
N SER A 449 -3.02 15.47 14.02
CA SER A 449 -2.52 16.85 14.04
C SER A 449 -3.59 17.88 14.38
N GLY A 450 -4.88 17.56 14.16
CA GLY A 450 -6.04 18.35 14.59
C GLY A 450 -6.37 19.56 13.70
N TYR A 451 -5.61 19.83 12.62
CA TYR A 451 -5.86 20.96 11.71
C TYR A 451 -7.14 20.80 10.89
N ASN A 452 -7.49 19.55 10.52
CA ASN A 452 -8.74 19.21 9.84
C ASN A 452 -9.57 18.36 10.81
N LYS A 453 -10.60 18.95 11.41
CA LYS A 453 -11.46 18.28 12.41
C LYS A 453 -12.28 17.16 11.77
N GLY A 454 -12.76 16.21 12.58
CA GLY A 454 -13.46 15.01 12.13
C GLY A 454 -14.49 15.24 11.01
N PRO A 455 -15.51 16.10 11.18
CA PRO A 455 -16.52 16.35 10.15
C PRO A 455 -15.93 16.92 8.85
N GLU A 456 -14.94 17.81 8.98
CA GLU A 456 -14.24 18.38 7.83
C GLU A 456 -13.40 17.33 7.10
N PHE A 457 -12.70 16.47 7.83
CA PHE A 457 -11.91 15.38 7.27
C PHE A 457 -12.78 14.46 6.41
N TRP A 458 -13.93 14.02 6.96
CA TRP A 458 -14.86 13.17 6.22
C TRP A 458 -15.42 13.86 4.97
N LYS A 459 -15.79 15.14 5.08
CA LYS A 459 -16.27 15.93 3.95
C LYS A 459 -15.22 16.04 2.84
N LEU A 460 -14.00 16.39 3.19
CA LEU A 460 -12.90 16.51 2.24
C LEU A 460 -12.54 15.15 1.64
N GLY A 461 -12.46 14.11 2.47
CA GLY A 461 -12.21 12.73 2.01
C GLY A 461 -13.24 12.28 0.97
N ALA A 462 -14.54 12.54 1.21
CA ALA A 462 -15.59 12.24 0.26
C ALA A 462 -15.45 13.03 -1.05
N ILE A 463 -15.23 14.36 -0.97
CA ILE A 463 -15.09 15.22 -2.15
C ILE A 463 -13.89 14.78 -3.00
N PHE A 464 -12.72 14.61 -2.38
CA PHE A 464 -11.50 14.21 -3.08
C PHE A 464 -11.62 12.78 -3.61
N GLY A 465 -12.17 11.86 -2.83
CA GLY A 465 -12.41 10.48 -3.26
C GLY A 465 -13.30 10.39 -4.50
N ILE A 466 -14.41 11.14 -4.53
CA ILE A 466 -15.31 11.20 -5.70
C ILE A 466 -14.57 11.77 -6.93
N ILE A 467 -13.86 12.89 -6.77
CA ILE A 467 -13.12 13.53 -7.87
C ILE A 467 -12.02 12.59 -8.39
N TYR A 468 -11.26 11.96 -7.49
CA TYR A 468 -10.18 11.06 -7.85
C TYR A 468 -10.70 9.83 -8.60
N LEU A 469 -11.77 9.23 -8.08
CA LEU A 469 -12.39 8.07 -8.72
C LEU A 469 -13.02 8.42 -10.06
N ALA A 470 -13.68 9.57 -10.18
CA ALA A 470 -14.25 10.04 -11.44
C ALA A 470 -13.16 10.23 -12.51
N ILE A 471 -12.03 10.88 -12.17
CA ILE A 471 -10.89 11.05 -13.08
C ILE A 471 -10.31 9.68 -13.44
N PHE A 472 -10.20 8.77 -12.49
CA PHE A 472 -9.71 7.42 -12.76
C PHE A 472 -10.64 6.65 -13.72
N ILE A 473 -11.95 6.72 -13.52
CA ILE A 473 -12.92 6.08 -14.41
C ILE A 473 -12.85 6.66 -15.82
N VAL A 474 -12.82 7.99 -15.95
CA VAL A 474 -12.88 8.67 -17.26
C VAL A 474 -11.55 8.62 -18.01
N VAL A 475 -10.42 8.70 -17.32
CA VAL A 475 -9.09 8.75 -17.95
C VAL A 475 -8.33 7.42 -17.75
N GLY A 476 -8.34 6.87 -16.54
CA GLY A 476 -7.51 5.72 -16.16
C GLY A 476 -7.97 4.43 -16.82
N ILE A 477 -9.26 4.13 -16.78
CA ILE A 477 -9.79 2.90 -17.39
C ILE A 477 -9.53 2.87 -18.92
N PRO A 478 -9.92 3.90 -19.71
CA PRO A 478 -9.62 3.91 -21.14
C PRO A 478 -8.11 3.85 -21.43
N TRP A 479 -7.30 4.52 -20.62
CA TRP A 479 -5.85 4.47 -20.79
C TRP A 479 -5.28 3.07 -20.53
N ILE A 480 -5.69 2.40 -19.45
CA ILE A 480 -5.26 1.02 -19.16
C ILE A 480 -5.68 0.08 -20.29
N GLN A 481 -6.91 0.22 -20.81
CA GLN A 481 -7.40 -0.55 -21.94
C GLN A 481 -6.58 -0.32 -23.22
N PHE A 482 -6.08 0.89 -23.41
CA PHE A 482 -5.24 1.24 -24.55
C PHE A 482 -3.80 0.74 -24.40
N VAL A 483 -3.18 0.93 -23.22
CA VAL A 483 -1.75 0.71 -23.03
C VAL A 483 -1.40 -0.76 -22.77
N MET A 484 -2.28 -1.51 -22.07
CA MET A 484 -1.97 -2.91 -21.70
C MET A 484 -1.69 -3.82 -22.91
N PRO A 485 -2.47 -3.78 -24.00
CA PRO A 485 -2.17 -4.58 -25.19
C PRO A 485 -0.84 -4.24 -25.86
N LEU A 486 -0.29 -3.04 -25.61
CA LEU A 486 1.00 -2.61 -26.17
C LEU A 486 2.21 -3.08 -25.34
N LEU A 487 1.96 -3.55 -24.11
CA LEU A 487 2.99 -3.96 -23.15
C LEU A 487 3.08 -5.50 -23.01
N GLY A 488 2.13 -6.23 -23.56
CA GLY A 488 2.00 -7.69 -23.54
C GLY A 488 2.86 -8.46 -24.47
#